data_a6d41e59ebb312a4045be425e8b1c6f8
#
_entry.id   a6d41e59ebb312a4045be425e8b1c6f8
#
_cell.length_a   1.000
_cell.length_b   1.000
_cell.length_c   1.000
_cell.angle_alpha   90.00
_cell.angle_beta   90.00
_cell.angle_gamma   90.00
#
_symmetry.space_group_name_H-M   'P 1'
#
loop_
_entity.id
_entity.type
_entity.pdbx_description
1 polymer ?
#
loop_
_entity_poly.entity_id
_entity_poly.type
_entity_poly.pdbx_seq_one_letter_code
_entity_poly.pdbx_strand_id
1 'polypeptide(L)'
;MKLLLHDLSASDAGQYLSISDKQSFQIVGPAEKSPVKCVGCFGCWIKTPGECVLKDGFNHMGEYLGNCEAFTIITQSRYGEFSCFIKNILDRSISTVHPYFVKRQGEIHHKLRYQNHPELQVICYSSDLSEEEKNTFENRVKATAVNLGCSTHSVTFINGLDQSILL
;
A
#
# COMPACT_ATOMS: atom_id res chain seq x y z
N MET A 1 -1.99 15.67 1.44
CA MET A 1 -2.77 14.55 2.03
C MET A 1 -1.82 13.39 2.30
N LYS A 2 -1.97 12.70 3.44
CA LYS A 2 -1.26 11.46 3.76
C LYS A 2 -2.18 10.26 3.52
N LEU A 3 -1.67 9.15 3.00
CA LEU A 3 -2.43 7.92 2.79
C LEU A 3 -1.95 6.86 3.79
N LEU A 4 -2.88 6.27 4.52
CA LEU A 4 -2.65 5.12 5.39
C LEU A 4 -3.40 3.91 4.86
N LEU A 5 -2.68 2.83 4.58
CA LEU A 5 -3.23 1.52 4.27
C LEU A 5 -2.84 0.55 5.39
N HIS A 6 -3.80 -0.12 6.03
CA HIS A 6 -3.51 -1.06 7.12
C HIS A 6 -4.38 -2.31 7.04
N ASP A 7 -3.90 -3.39 7.65
CA ASP A 7 -4.63 -4.67 7.78
C ASP A 7 -5.05 -4.98 9.23
N LEU A 8 -4.94 -4.00 10.12
CA LEU A 8 -5.38 -4.13 11.52
C LEU A 8 -6.89 -4.38 11.58
N SER A 9 -7.33 -5.26 12.47
CA SER A 9 -8.76 -5.37 12.80
C SER A 9 -9.30 -4.05 13.35
N ALA A 10 -10.61 -3.88 13.39
CA ALA A 10 -11.22 -2.67 13.97
C ALA A 10 -10.85 -2.47 15.45
N SER A 11 -10.77 -3.58 16.22
CA SER A 11 -10.33 -3.56 17.62
C SER A 11 -8.86 -3.16 17.75
N ASP A 12 -7.97 -3.76 16.93
CA ASP A 12 -6.53 -3.47 16.98
C ASP A 12 -6.24 -2.05 16.50
N ALA A 13 -6.91 -1.59 15.46
CA ALA A 13 -6.78 -0.20 15.00
C ALA A 13 -7.23 0.78 16.09
N GLY A 14 -8.31 0.49 16.81
CA GLY A 14 -8.77 1.32 17.93
C GLY A 14 -7.82 1.32 19.13
N GLN A 15 -7.11 0.22 19.36
CA GLN A 15 -6.21 0.04 20.50
C GLN A 15 -4.78 0.52 20.23
N TYR A 16 -4.23 0.23 19.06
CA TYR A 16 -2.81 0.41 18.76
C TYR A 16 -2.50 1.55 17.80
N LEU A 17 -3.49 2.02 16.99
CA LEU A 17 -3.26 3.08 16.03
C LEU A 17 -3.63 4.45 16.61
N SER A 18 -2.65 5.31 16.82
CA SER A 18 -2.84 6.69 17.26
C SER A 18 -2.41 7.65 16.15
N ILE A 19 -3.35 8.40 15.61
CA ILE A 19 -3.14 9.40 14.56
C ILE A 19 -3.37 10.78 15.16
N SER A 20 -2.31 11.59 15.20
CA SER A 20 -2.34 12.94 15.81
C SER A 20 -3.25 13.91 15.05
N ASP A 21 -3.26 13.85 13.72
CA ASP A 21 -4.11 14.67 12.86
C ASP A 21 -4.86 13.78 11.84
N LYS A 22 -5.99 13.24 12.27
CA LYS A 22 -6.82 12.36 11.43
C LYS A 22 -7.33 13.04 10.15
N GLN A 23 -7.47 14.35 10.14
CA GLN A 23 -8.02 15.08 8.99
C GLN A 23 -7.01 15.13 7.82
N SER A 24 -5.73 15.01 8.11
CA SER A 24 -4.69 14.95 7.08
C SER A 24 -4.56 13.59 6.39
N PHE A 25 -5.21 12.53 6.94
CA PHE A 25 -5.09 11.16 6.46
C PHE A 25 -6.33 10.67 5.69
N GLN A 26 -6.09 10.10 4.51
CA GLN A 26 -7.01 9.13 3.91
C GLN A 26 -6.65 7.76 4.45
N ILE A 27 -7.59 7.12 5.17
CA ILE A 27 -7.35 5.81 5.81
C ILE A 27 -8.08 4.73 5.02
N VAL A 28 -7.38 3.65 4.69
CA VAL A 28 -7.90 2.45 4.03
C VAL A 28 -7.52 1.23 4.88
N GLY A 29 -8.50 0.55 5.39
CA GLY A 29 -8.34 -0.64 6.23
C GLY A 29 -9.44 -1.65 6.01
N PRO A 30 -9.41 -2.79 6.73
CA PRO A 30 -10.47 -3.78 6.68
C PRO A 30 -11.83 -3.16 7.05
N ALA A 31 -12.82 -3.45 6.23
CA ALA A 31 -14.21 -3.04 6.43
C ALA A 31 -15.11 -4.28 6.60
N GLU A 32 -16.40 -4.08 6.78
CA GLU A 32 -17.37 -5.19 6.87
C GLU A 32 -17.30 -6.13 5.64
N LYS A 33 -16.98 -5.57 4.47
CA LYS A 33 -16.81 -6.33 3.24
C LYS A 33 -15.32 -6.39 2.86
N SER A 34 -14.84 -7.59 2.58
CA SER A 34 -13.51 -7.78 2.02
C SER A 34 -13.44 -7.20 0.60
N PRO A 35 -12.31 -6.60 0.20
CA PRO A 35 -12.12 -6.12 -1.16
C PRO A 35 -12.18 -7.27 -2.16
N VAL A 36 -12.90 -7.06 -3.26
CA VAL A 36 -12.91 -8.00 -4.39
C VAL A 36 -11.49 -8.07 -4.96
N LYS A 37 -11.01 -9.28 -5.26
CA LYS A 37 -9.67 -9.49 -5.82
C LYS A 37 -9.55 -8.88 -7.21
N CYS A 38 -8.37 -8.39 -7.55
CA CYS A 38 -8.05 -7.96 -8.91
C CYS A 38 -8.15 -9.15 -9.87
N VAL A 39 -8.97 -9.02 -10.90
CA VAL A 39 -9.18 -10.06 -11.94
C VAL A 39 -8.41 -9.78 -13.22
N GLY A 40 -7.56 -8.75 -13.24
CA GLY A 40 -6.75 -8.39 -14.41
C GLY A 40 -7.58 -7.93 -15.63
N CYS A 41 -8.76 -7.36 -15.43
CA CYS A 41 -9.65 -6.95 -16.52
C CYS A 41 -9.20 -5.70 -17.29
N PHE A 42 -8.17 -4.99 -16.79
CA PHE A 42 -7.63 -3.72 -17.34
C PHE A 42 -8.66 -2.60 -17.51
N GLY A 43 -9.86 -2.73 -16.93
CA GLY A 43 -10.90 -1.71 -16.99
C GLY A 43 -10.46 -0.36 -16.42
N CYS A 44 -9.58 -0.37 -15.41
CA CYS A 44 -8.96 0.81 -14.81
C CYS A 44 -8.00 1.57 -15.75
N TRP A 45 -7.65 1.02 -16.90
CA TRP A 45 -6.91 1.69 -17.97
C TRP A 45 -7.78 2.12 -19.14
N ILE A 46 -8.89 1.38 -19.40
CA ILE A 46 -9.69 1.54 -20.61
C ILE A 46 -11.04 2.21 -20.33
N LYS A 47 -11.79 1.71 -19.32
CA LYS A 47 -13.15 2.16 -19.03
C LYS A 47 -13.20 3.31 -18.02
N THR A 48 -12.40 3.21 -16.95
CA THR A 48 -12.35 4.17 -15.84
C THR A 48 -10.89 4.54 -15.53
N PRO A 49 -10.18 5.26 -16.43
CA PRO A 49 -8.77 5.58 -16.24
C PRO A 49 -8.48 6.25 -14.88
N GLY A 50 -7.59 5.61 -14.10
CA GLY A 50 -7.25 6.09 -12.75
C GLY A 50 -8.09 5.49 -11.62
N GLU A 51 -9.16 4.75 -11.92
CA GLU A 51 -10.06 4.15 -10.93
C GLU A 51 -10.35 2.67 -11.26
N CYS A 52 -10.45 1.80 -10.24
CA CYS A 52 -10.86 0.41 -10.47
C CYS A 52 -12.34 0.35 -10.84
N VAL A 53 -12.70 -0.52 -11.80
CA VAL A 53 -14.10 -0.72 -12.23
C VAL A 53 -14.96 -1.42 -11.17
N LEU A 54 -14.34 -2.12 -10.21
CA LEU A 54 -15.03 -2.81 -9.12
C LEU A 54 -15.39 -1.79 -8.02
N LYS A 55 -16.67 -1.47 -7.90
CA LYS A 55 -17.20 -0.44 -6.98
C LYS A 55 -17.55 -1.04 -5.61
N ASP A 56 -16.56 -1.40 -4.84
CA ASP A 56 -16.69 -2.04 -3.52
C ASP A 56 -16.13 -1.20 -2.35
N GLY A 57 -15.89 0.09 -2.59
CA GLY A 57 -15.27 1.01 -1.63
C GLY A 57 -13.75 1.09 -1.70
N PHE A 58 -13.08 0.15 -2.41
CA PHE A 58 -11.63 0.14 -2.59
C PHE A 58 -11.20 0.55 -4.01
N ASN A 59 -12.10 1.15 -4.76
CA ASN A 59 -11.87 1.51 -6.17
C ASN A 59 -11.04 2.78 -6.39
N HIS A 60 -10.89 3.63 -5.36
CA HIS A 60 -10.25 4.94 -5.46
C HIS A 60 -8.75 4.95 -5.14
N MET A 61 -8.12 3.78 -4.96
CA MET A 61 -6.69 3.72 -4.59
C MET A 61 -5.77 4.45 -5.57
N GLY A 62 -6.11 4.45 -6.87
CA GLY A 62 -5.36 5.21 -7.87
C GLY A 62 -5.38 6.71 -7.61
N GLU A 63 -6.54 7.25 -7.24
CA GLU A 63 -6.73 8.64 -6.88
C GLU A 63 -6.00 9.00 -5.57
N TYR A 64 -6.13 8.15 -4.55
CA TYR A 64 -5.48 8.38 -3.26
C TYR A 64 -3.96 8.41 -3.40
N LEU A 65 -3.37 7.45 -4.11
CA LEU A 65 -1.95 7.42 -4.39
C LEU A 65 -1.50 8.60 -5.27
N GLY A 66 -2.34 9.05 -6.21
CA GLY A 66 -2.05 10.20 -7.06
C GLY A 66 -2.07 11.56 -6.34
N ASN A 67 -2.70 11.62 -5.16
CA ASN A 67 -2.88 12.85 -4.39
C ASN A 67 -2.10 12.86 -3.06
N CYS A 68 -1.42 11.77 -2.69
CA CYS A 68 -0.69 11.71 -1.43
C CYS A 68 0.76 12.19 -1.57
N GLU A 69 1.28 12.78 -0.50
CA GLU A 69 2.69 13.16 -0.31
C GLU A 69 3.44 12.06 0.45
N ALA A 70 2.73 11.41 1.38
CA ALA A 70 3.26 10.30 2.15
C ALA A 70 2.27 9.13 2.11
N PHE A 71 2.81 7.92 1.94
CA PHE A 71 2.07 6.67 1.91
C PHE A 71 2.61 5.74 3.00
N THR A 72 1.80 5.51 4.02
CA THR A 72 2.14 4.58 5.11
C THR A 72 1.37 3.28 4.94
N ILE A 73 2.07 2.15 5.07
CA ILE A 73 1.47 0.81 5.12
C ILE A 73 1.76 0.21 6.50
N ILE A 74 0.72 -0.26 7.20
CA ILE A 74 0.86 -1.06 8.41
C ILE A 74 0.36 -2.47 8.08
N THR A 75 1.23 -3.47 8.20
CA THR A 75 0.91 -4.82 7.74
C THR A 75 1.55 -5.90 8.59
N GLN A 76 0.83 -7.00 8.75
CA GLN A 76 1.45 -8.26 9.16
C GLN A 76 2.25 -8.83 7.97
N SER A 77 3.46 -9.30 8.22
CA SER A 77 4.18 -10.09 7.23
C SER A 77 4.09 -11.59 7.53
N ARG A 78 3.99 -12.38 6.48
CA ARG A 78 4.16 -13.82 6.51
C ARG A 78 5.04 -14.22 5.33
N TYR A 79 6.07 -15.00 5.60
CA TYR A 79 7.03 -15.47 4.58
C TYR A 79 7.71 -14.33 3.79
N GLY A 80 7.87 -13.16 4.42
CA GLY A 80 8.47 -11.99 3.76
C GLY A 80 7.58 -11.32 2.70
N GLU A 81 6.25 -11.49 2.77
CA GLU A 81 5.30 -10.81 1.87
C GLU A 81 4.28 -9.99 2.67
N PHE A 82 3.65 -9.01 2.05
CA PHE A 82 2.51 -8.29 2.59
C PHE A 82 1.35 -9.23 2.90
N SER A 83 0.51 -8.87 3.85
CA SER A 83 -0.72 -9.63 4.11
C SER A 83 -1.60 -9.71 2.85
N CYS A 84 -2.48 -10.72 2.79
CA CYS A 84 -3.40 -10.89 1.67
C CYS A 84 -4.28 -9.66 1.42
N PHE A 85 -4.68 -8.95 2.48
CA PHE A 85 -5.46 -7.72 2.36
C PHE A 85 -4.65 -6.63 1.66
N ILE A 86 -3.46 -6.31 2.19
CA ILE A 86 -2.57 -5.29 1.62
C ILE A 86 -2.21 -5.62 0.19
N LYS A 87 -1.82 -6.88 -0.08
CA LYS A 87 -1.46 -7.33 -1.43
C LYS A 87 -2.59 -7.13 -2.42
N ASN A 88 -3.83 -7.48 -2.05
CA ASN A 88 -5.00 -7.30 -2.90
C ASN A 88 -5.27 -5.82 -3.21
N ILE A 89 -5.13 -4.94 -2.21
CA ILE A 89 -5.30 -3.50 -2.43
C ILE A 89 -4.20 -2.94 -3.34
N LEU A 90 -2.94 -3.36 -3.14
CA LEU A 90 -1.84 -2.96 -4.01
C LEU A 90 -2.03 -3.46 -5.45
N ASP A 91 -2.50 -4.68 -5.67
CA ASP A 91 -2.82 -5.21 -7.00
C ASP A 91 -3.93 -4.39 -7.69
N ARG A 92 -4.89 -3.88 -6.92
CA ARG A 92 -5.96 -3.00 -7.43
C ARG A 92 -5.53 -1.55 -7.62
N SER A 93 -4.36 -1.19 -7.09
CA SER A 93 -3.78 0.15 -7.25
C SER A 93 -3.08 0.35 -8.61
N ILE A 94 -3.11 -0.65 -9.51
CA ILE A 94 -2.53 -0.55 -10.85
C ILE A 94 -3.10 0.62 -11.68
N SER A 95 -4.23 1.17 -11.26
CA SER A 95 -4.80 2.40 -11.84
C SER A 95 -3.91 3.64 -11.68
N THR A 96 -2.90 3.63 -10.77
CA THR A 96 -1.89 4.70 -10.61
C THR A 96 -0.91 4.79 -11.76
N VAL A 97 -0.84 3.77 -12.60
CA VAL A 97 0.05 3.72 -13.76
C VAL A 97 -0.72 3.62 -15.07
N HIS A 98 -0.05 3.94 -16.16
CA HIS A 98 -0.56 3.74 -17.52
C HIS A 98 -0.18 2.35 -18.06
N PRO A 99 -0.85 1.86 -19.11
CA PRO A 99 -0.44 0.63 -19.80
C PRO A 99 0.88 0.78 -20.57
N TYR A 100 1.42 1.99 -20.72
CA TYR A 100 2.65 2.27 -21.45
C TYR A 100 3.89 1.96 -20.60
N PHE A 101 4.98 1.56 -21.24
CA PHE A 101 6.22 1.22 -20.58
C PHE A 101 7.23 2.37 -20.62
N VAL A 102 8.05 2.41 -19.58
CA VAL A 102 9.21 3.30 -19.46
C VAL A 102 10.38 2.54 -18.81
N LYS A 103 11.61 2.93 -19.12
CA LYS A 103 12.80 2.44 -18.40
C LYS A 103 13.03 3.30 -17.17
N ARG A 104 13.12 2.66 -15.99
CA ARG A 104 13.39 3.30 -14.70
C ARG A 104 14.39 2.45 -13.93
N GLN A 105 15.50 3.06 -13.48
CA GLN A 105 16.58 2.38 -12.74
C GLN A 105 17.11 1.11 -13.44
N GLY A 106 17.13 1.09 -14.78
CA GLY A 106 17.58 -0.06 -15.56
C GLY A 106 16.52 -1.10 -15.90
N GLU A 107 15.33 -1.03 -15.28
CA GLU A 107 14.22 -1.97 -15.43
C GLU A 107 13.09 -1.39 -16.25
N ILE A 108 12.24 -2.26 -16.80
CA ILE A 108 11.02 -1.88 -17.53
C ILE A 108 9.86 -1.78 -16.54
N HIS A 109 9.25 -0.60 -16.46
CA HIS A 109 8.11 -0.32 -15.58
C HIS A 109 6.97 0.31 -16.38
N HIS A 110 5.76 0.27 -15.82
CA HIS A 110 4.65 1.07 -16.33
C HIS A 110 4.92 2.57 -16.09
N LYS A 111 4.51 3.42 -17.05
CA LYS A 111 4.57 4.87 -16.90
C LYS A 111 3.64 5.33 -15.79
N LEU A 112 4.14 6.16 -14.87
CA LEU A 112 3.32 6.75 -13.82
C LEU A 112 2.24 7.65 -14.42
N ARG A 113 1.04 7.61 -13.86
CA ARG A 113 -0.08 8.50 -14.22
C ARG A 113 0.07 9.85 -13.54
N TYR A 114 0.57 9.87 -12.32
CA TYR A 114 0.71 11.06 -11.47
C TYR A 114 2.18 11.40 -11.26
N GLN A 115 2.46 12.63 -10.82
CA GLN A 115 3.82 13.18 -10.67
C GLN A 115 4.17 13.52 -9.21
N ASN A 116 3.41 12.98 -8.25
CA ASN A 116 3.54 13.34 -6.83
C ASN A 116 4.70 12.65 -6.10
N HIS A 117 5.17 11.49 -6.53
CA HIS A 117 6.30 10.75 -5.94
C HIS A 117 6.27 10.65 -4.41
N PRO A 118 5.27 9.99 -3.80
CA PRO A 118 5.11 9.96 -2.35
C PRO A 118 6.29 9.28 -1.65
N GLU A 119 6.51 9.63 -0.38
CA GLU A 119 7.39 8.86 0.51
C GLU A 119 6.65 7.61 0.98
N LEU A 120 7.27 6.42 0.87
CA LEU A 120 6.70 5.16 1.34
C LEU A 120 7.29 4.78 2.69
N GLN A 121 6.45 4.65 3.70
CA GLN A 121 6.80 4.09 5.01
C GLN A 121 6.04 2.79 5.24
N VAL A 122 6.73 1.73 5.60
CA VAL A 122 6.08 0.44 5.93
C VAL A 122 6.42 0.06 7.36
N ILE A 123 5.39 -0.17 8.16
CA ILE A 123 5.48 -0.71 9.53
C ILE A 123 4.99 -2.16 9.45
N CYS A 124 5.90 -3.08 9.65
CA CYS A 124 5.63 -4.52 9.62
C CYS A 124 5.56 -5.04 11.06
N TYR A 125 4.40 -5.57 11.45
CA TYR A 125 4.24 -6.23 12.73
C TYR A 125 4.23 -7.75 12.57
N SER A 126 5.12 -8.43 13.31
CA SER A 126 5.18 -9.88 13.37
C SER A 126 6.05 -10.30 14.55
N SER A 127 5.71 -11.41 15.21
CA SER A 127 6.42 -11.90 16.38
C SER A 127 7.55 -12.86 16.07
N ASP A 128 7.66 -13.37 14.83
CA ASP A 128 8.46 -14.55 14.51
C ASP A 128 9.13 -14.57 13.12
N LEU A 129 9.35 -13.40 12.51
CA LEU A 129 10.07 -13.32 11.24
C LEU A 129 11.55 -13.66 11.39
N SER A 130 12.04 -14.61 10.60
CA SER A 130 13.46 -14.85 10.42
C SER A 130 14.15 -13.67 9.71
N GLU A 131 15.48 -13.59 9.81
CA GLU A 131 16.25 -12.56 9.11
C GLU A 131 16.11 -12.67 7.57
N GLU A 132 15.98 -13.89 7.05
CA GLU A 132 15.76 -14.12 5.61
C GLU A 132 14.38 -13.60 5.17
N GLU A 133 13.35 -13.77 6.00
CA GLU A 133 12.02 -13.22 5.72
C GLU A 133 12.01 -11.69 5.80
N LYS A 134 12.72 -11.10 6.75
CA LYS A 134 12.89 -9.64 6.83
C LYS A 134 13.58 -9.08 5.58
N ASN A 135 14.70 -9.69 5.17
CA ASN A 135 15.39 -9.32 3.92
C ASN A 135 14.48 -9.45 2.70
N THR A 136 13.67 -10.51 2.62
CA THR A 136 12.71 -10.72 1.55
C THR A 136 11.66 -9.63 1.54
N PHE A 137 11.14 -9.27 2.72
CA PHE A 137 10.14 -8.21 2.88
C PHE A 137 10.70 -6.83 2.50
N GLU A 138 11.92 -6.48 2.93
CA GLU A 138 12.58 -5.23 2.56
C GLU A 138 12.76 -5.12 1.03
N ASN A 139 13.19 -6.20 0.38
CA ASN A 139 13.30 -6.24 -1.07
C ASN A 139 11.93 -6.09 -1.75
N ARG A 140 10.87 -6.66 -1.18
CA ARG A 140 9.50 -6.49 -1.66
C ARG A 140 9.04 -5.04 -1.55
N VAL A 141 9.29 -4.38 -0.41
CA VAL A 141 8.96 -2.96 -0.19
C VAL A 141 9.72 -2.07 -1.17
N LYS A 142 11.02 -2.32 -1.36
CA LYS A 142 11.84 -1.61 -2.35
C LYS A 142 11.26 -1.73 -3.76
N ALA A 143 10.93 -2.94 -4.20
CA ALA A 143 10.33 -3.15 -5.52
C ALA A 143 8.97 -2.45 -5.66
N THR A 144 8.15 -2.47 -4.60
CA THR A 144 6.88 -1.76 -4.55
C THR A 144 7.07 -0.25 -4.67
N ALA A 145 8.04 0.33 -3.96
CA ALA A 145 8.37 1.75 -4.04
C ALA A 145 8.79 2.16 -5.46
N VAL A 146 9.63 1.36 -6.12
CA VAL A 146 10.03 1.60 -7.52
C VAL A 146 8.83 1.54 -8.45
N ASN A 147 7.95 0.54 -8.31
CA ASN A 147 6.74 0.40 -9.13
C ASN A 147 5.78 1.57 -8.97
N LEU A 148 5.58 2.05 -7.74
CA LEU A 148 4.71 3.19 -7.44
C LEU A 148 5.39 4.55 -7.71
N GLY A 149 6.69 4.56 -7.99
CA GLY A 149 7.45 5.80 -8.25
C GLY A 149 7.66 6.64 -7.01
N CYS A 150 7.77 6.00 -5.84
CA CYS A 150 8.04 6.68 -4.58
C CYS A 150 9.43 7.32 -4.57
N SER A 151 9.55 8.49 -3.93
CA SER A 151 10.82 9.22 -3.79
C SER A 151 11.79 8.53 -2.85
N THR A 152 11.27 8.03 -1.74
CA THR A 152 12.00 7.28 -0.71
C THR A 152 11.16 6.12 -0.19
N HIS A 153 11.79 5.17 0.49
CA HIS A 153 11.10 4.11 1.22
C HIS A 153 11.84 3.74 2.49
N SER A 154 11.07 3.28 3.49
CA SER A 154 11.60 2.75 4.75
C SER A 154 10.76 1.59 5.24
N VAL A 155 11.39 0.68 6.01
CA VAL A 155 10.72 -0.43 6.69
C VAL A 155 11.07 -0.38 8.17
N THR A 156 10.06 -0.50 9.02
CA THR A 156 10.22 -0.67 10.47
C THR A 156 9.56 -1.98 10.87
N PHE A 157 10.33 -2.87 11.49
CA PHE A 157 9.78 -4.09 12.07
C PHE A 157 9.48 -3.87 13.55
N ILE A 158 8.27 -4.24 13.97
CA ILE A 158 7.85 -4.23 15.37
C ILE A 158 7.43 -5.66 15.78
N ASN A 159 7.72 -6.00 17.03
CA ASN A 159 7.44 -7.34 17.55
C ASN A 159 5.97 -7.45 17.99
N GLY A 160 5.09 -7.84 17.06
CA GLY A 160 3.66 -7.92 17.31
C GLY A 160 2.98 -6.53 17.46
N LEU A 161 1.78 -6.54 18.03
CA LEU A 161 0.99 -5.35 18.34
C LEU A 161 0.95 -5.10 19.85
N ASP A 162 2.11 -4.98 20.47
CA ASP A 162 2.26 -4.77 21.91
C ASP A 162 2.51 -3.30 22.30
N GLN A 163 2.67 -2.43 21.31
CA GLN A 163 2.91 -1.00 21.49
C GLN A 163 2.08 -0.15 20.53
N SER A 164 1.79 1.09 20.91
CA SER A 164 1.08 2.04 20.07
C SER A 164 1.89 2.46 18.86
N ILE A 165 1.26 2.44 17.69
CA ILE A 165 1.80 2.98 16.44
C ILE A 165 1.36 4.44 16.34
N LEU A 166 2.31 5.35 16.36
CA LEU A 166 2.08 6.80 16.31
C LEU A 166 2.32 7.32 14.90
N LEU A 167 1.35 8.10 14.35
CA LEU A 167 1.39 8.73 13.01
C LEU A 167 1.03 10.21 13.07
#